data_a54574387e6277eb8e8844dd8926588a
#
_entry.id   a54574387e6277eb8e8844dd8926588a
#
_cell.length_a   1.000
_cell.length_b   1.000
_cell.length_c   1.000
_cell.angle_alpha   90.00
_cell.angle_beta   90.00
_cell.angle_gamma   90.00
#
_symmetry.space_group_name_H-M   'P 1'
#
loop_
_entity.id
_entity.type
_entity.pdbx_description
1 polymer ?
#
loop_
_entity_poly.entity_id
_entity_poly.type
_entity_poly.pdbx_seq_one_letter_code
_entity_poly.pdbx_strand_id
1 'polypeptide(L)'
;GAGGGGSGGNGNGGSGATAGSGGSRGECTPPASYANLFVTVSGHTQAESDAKVSQAWSSLFNPSGSGTIYFNGPGSNESYVQDIYNNDVRSEGMSYGMMVAVQLNHQTEFARLWTWVKTHMAQGTGEIRWRCQTSGSGCAGGGAPDGEEYFATALIFASHRWGDSTGPAKIAYSTEAKWVLDLIRTKYFNSQYHLVKFVSSSNNVDPSYVLPAFYEVWACFDTANAAFWQESATAGRAYMQKVVDSNGVCPYQASMTATNPQAANADSVRCVANLMMDWYLFGKDPWQRDTYAPRFGSYSSSRNNGGAAVGCNSTLGFALPSSSGKAFVDRLWSAGIPNRDYWGGVLYMLGM
;
A
#
# COMPACT_ATOMS: atom_id res chain seq x y z
N GLY A 1 -37.32 21.52 -47.76
CA GLY A 1 -37.69 20.13 -47.80
C GLY A 1 -37.27 19.48 -46.50
N ALA A 2 -38.15 19.16 -45.67
CA ALA A 2 -38.68 17.86 -45.28
C ALA A 2 -37.56 16.97 -44.73
N GLY A 3 -37.45 16.58 -43.47
CA GLY A 3 -38.47 15.99 -42.63
C GLY A 3 -38.04 14.57 -42.34
N GLY A 4 -38.03 14.17 -41.11
CA GLY A 4 -37.87 12.76 -40.80
C GLY A 4 -37.30 12.54 -39.43
N GLY A 5 -38.14 12.45 -38.42
CA GLY A 5 -37.82 11.96 -37.09
C GLY A 5 -37.73 10.43 -37.08
N GLY A 6 -37.01 9.93 -36.12
CA GLY A 6 -36.92 8.53 -35.79
C GLY A 6 -36.62 8.37 -34.29
N SER A 7 -37.68 8.17 -33.53
CA SER A 7 -37.65 7.74 -32.14
C SER A 7 -37.25 6.26 -32.06
N GLY A 8 -36.59 5.89 -31.01
CA GLY A 8 -36.66 4.49 -30.64
C GLY A 8 -35.53 3.98 -29.79
N GLY A 9 -35.84 3.55 -28.61
CA GLY A 9 -35.20 2.42 -28.01
C GLY A 9 -34.45 2.69 -26.72
N ASN A 10 -35.15 2.88 -25.64
CA ASN A 10 -34.67 2.58 -24.30
C ASN A 10 -34.33 1.08 -24.20
N GLY A 11 -33.06 0.76 -24.13
CA GLY A 11 -32.55 -0.55 -23.79
C GLY A 11 -31.86 -0.49 -22.42
N ASN A 12 -32.64 -0.70 -21.36
CA ASN A 12 -32.16 -0.83 -20.01
C ASN A 12 -31.56 -2.25 -19.87
N GLY A 13 -30.27 -2.38 -20.14
CA GLY A 13 -29.48 -3.59 -19.93
C GLY A 13 -28.60 -3.40 -18.71
N GLY A 14 -29.12 -3.83 -17.56
CA GLY A 14 -28.31 -3.95 -16.36
C GLY A 14 -27.18 -4.96 -16.56
N SER A 15 -26.01 -4.46 -16.89
CA SER A 15 -24.76 -5.26 -16.88
C SER A 15 -24.31 -5.39 -15.45
N GLY A 16 -24.51 -6.56 -14.85
CA GLY A 16 -23.87 -6.95 -13.60
C GLY A 16 -22.36 -6.75 -13.77
N ALA A 17 -21.77 -5.97 -12.86
CA ALA A 17 -20.35 -5.78 -12.79
C ALA A 17 -19.68 -7.13 -12.51
N THR A 18 -19.16 -7.78 -13.52
CA THR A 18 -18.27 -8.92 -13.40
C THR A 18 -17.00 -8.43 -12.74
N ALA A 19 -16.57 -9.11 -11.65
CA ALA A 19 -15.27 -8.94 -11.03
C ALA A 19 -14.21 -8.88 -12.17
N GLY A 20 -13.36 -7.83 -12.13
CA GLY A 20 -12.48 -7.52 -13.23
C GLY A 20 -11.71 -8.73 -13.73
N SER A 21 -11.87 -9.07 -14.99
CA SER A 21 -11.07 -10.07 -15.66
C SER A 21 -9.63 -9.56 -15.70
N GLY A 22 -8.73 -10.18 -14.91
CA GLY A 22 -7.29 -9.96 -15.02
C GLY A 22 -6.82 -10.41 -16.41
N GLY A 23 -6.96 -9.54 -17.39
CA GLY A 23 -6.33 -9.71 -18.69
C GLY A 23 -4.83 -9.43 -18.56
N SER A 24 -3.97 -10.16 -19.26
CA SER A 24 -2.55 -9.86 -19.35
C SER A 24 -2.39 -8.46 -19.93
N ARG A 25 -2.14 -7.49 -19.09
CA ARG A 25 -1.82 -6.12 -19.50
C ARG A 25 -0.34 -6.09 -19.89
N GLY A 26 0.02 -5.29 -20.91
CA GLY A 26 1.43 -5.03 -21.22
C GLY A 26 2.13 -4.56 -19.96
N GLU A 27 3.33 -5.08 -19.69
CA GLU A 27 4.01 -5.00 -18.40
C GLU A 27 4.10 -3.61 -17.76
N CYS A 28 4.03 -2.54 -18.55
CA CYS A 28 4.16 -1.15 -18.06
C CYS A 28 2.97 -0.24 -18.42
N THR A 29 1.84 -0.81 -18.80
CA THR A 29 0.66 -0.02 -19.17
C THR A 29 -0.35 -0.02 -18.02
N PRO A 30 -0.61 1.13 -17.38
CA PRO A 30 -1.62 1.22 -16.32
C PRO A 30 -3.02 0.94 -16.90
N PRO A 31 -3.97 0.49 -16.08
CA PRO A 31 -5.36 0.38 -16.50
C PRO A 31 -5.92 1.76 -16.88
N ALA A 32 -6.88 1.79 -17.80
CA ALA A 32 -7.58 3.02 -18.19
C ALA A 32 -8.33 3.67 -17.02
N SER A 33 -8.74 2.87 -16.02
CA SER A 33 -9.39 3.34 -14.79
C SER A 33 -9.20 2.30 -13.70
N TYR A 34 -9.27 2.76 -12.45
CA TYR A 34 -9.26 1.92 -11.27
C TYR A 34 -10.68 1.77 -10.71
N ALA A 35 -11.04 0.58 -10.23
CA ALA A 35 -12.33 0.36 -9.61
C ALA A 35 -12.36 1.00 -8.22
N ASN A 36 -13.40 1.81 -7.96
CA ASN A 36 -13.74 2.23 -6.62
C ASN A 36 -14.69 1.19 -6.01
N LEU A 37 -14.22 0.42 -5.01
CA LEU A 37 -15.00 -0.66 -4.41
C LEU A 37 -16.26 -0.16 -3.69
N PHE A 38 -16.23 1.05 -3.13
CA PHE A 38 -17.43 1.63 -2.52
C PHE A 38 -18.52 1.88 -3.56
N VAL A 39 -18.15 2.20 -4.79
CA VAL A 39 -19.09 2.40 -5.88
C VAL A 39 -19.49 1.07 -6.53
N THR A 40 -18.49 0.27 -6.92
CA THR A 40 -18.72 -0.91 -7.77
C THR A 40 -19.22 -2.13 -6.99
N VAL A 41 -18.93 -2.23 -5.70
CA VAL A 41 -19.27 -3.37 -4.85
C VAL A 41 -20.30 -3.00 -3.80
N SER A 42 -20.15 -1.86 -3.11
CA SER A 42 -21.07 -1.44 -2.04
C SER A 42 -22.28 -0.65 -2.54
N GLY A 43 -22.19 -0.06 -3.73
CA GLY A 43 -23.30 0.66 -4.36
C GLY A 43 -23.45 2.12 -3.90
N HIS A 44 -22.42 2.69 -3.29
CA HIS A 44 -22.35 4.11 -2.98
C HIS A 44 -22.07 4.94 -4.24
N THR A 45 -22.37 6.23 -4.19
CA THR A 45 -21.99 7.15 -5.27
C THR A 45 -20.51 7.54 -5.16
N GLN A 46 -19.91 7.99 -6.27
CA GLN A 46 -18.55 8.52 -6.26
C GLN A 46 -18.43 9.73 -5.30
N ALA A 47 -19.43 10.61 -5.28
CA ALA A 47 -19.43 11.78 -4.39
C ALA A 47 -19.43 11.41 -2.89
N GLU A 48 -20.18 10.38 -2.51
CA GLU A 48 -20.16 9.87 -1.14
C GLU A 48 -18.80 9.26 -0.79
N SER A 49 -18.20 8.51 -1.71
CA SER A 49 -16.87 7.95 -1.54
C SER A 49 -15.82 9.05 -1.37
N ASP A 50 -15.81 10.05 -2.24
CA ASP A 50 -14.88 11.17 -2.20
C ASP A 50 -15.03 11.97 -0.89
N ALA A 51 -16.27 12.20 -0.44
CA ALA A 51 -16.54 12.89 0.82
C ALA A 51 -15.99 12.10 2.02
N LYS A 52 -16.17 10.77 2.03
CA LYS A 52 -15.66 9.90 3.10
C LYS A 52 -14.14 9.89 3.16
N VAL A 53 -13.47 9.75 2.02
CA VAL A 53 -12.00 9.81 1.92
C VAL A 53 -11.48 11.18 2.39
N SER A 54 -12.10 12.28 1.95
CA SER A 54 -11.74 13.64 2.37
C SER A 54 -11.93 13.86 3.88
N GLN A 55 -12.99 13.31 4.46
CA GLN A 55 -13.22 13.37 5.90
C GLN A 55 -12.15 12.61 6.67
N ALA A 56 -11.78 11.42 6.22
CA ALA A 56 -10.75 10.60 6.85
C ALA A 56 -9.37 11.29 6.76
N TRP A 57 -9.01 11.82 5.60
CA TRP A 57 -7.80 12.63 5.43
C TRP A 57 -7.78 13.81 6.41
N SER A 58 -8.85 14.61 6.43
CA SER A 58 -8.93 15.79 7.29
C SER A 58 -8.86 15.46 8.78
N SER A 59 -9.35 14.29 9.19
CA SER A 59 -9.26 13.82 10.57
C SER A 59 -7.85 13.39 10.96
N LEU A 60 -7.17 12.63 10.08
CA LEU A 60 -5.90 11.98 10.41
C LEU A 60 -4.68 12.81 10.03
N PHE A 61 -4.78 13.67 9.02
CA PHE A 61 -3.66 14.45 8.46
C PHE A 61 -3.77 15.97 8.68
N ASN A 62 -4.71 16.42 9.49
CA ASN A 62 -4.74 17.83 9.92
C ASN A 62 -3.92 17.99 11.22
N PRO A 63 -2.80 18.72 11.21
CA PRO A 63 -1.94 18.83 12.39
C PRO A 63 -2.60 19.45 13.62
N SER A 64 -3.73 20.15 13.45
CA SER A 64 -4.52 20.75 14.53
C SER A 64 -5.73 19.88 14.92
N GLY A 65 -5.94 18.75 14.27
CA GLY A 65 -7.08 17.87 14.52
C GLY A 65 -6.91 17.04 15.80
N SER A 66 -7.99 16.84 16.54
CA SER A 66 -7.96 16.02 17.76
C SER A 66 -7.69 14.54 17.50
N GLY A 67 -8.01 14.04 16.30
CA GLY A 67 -7.80 12.66 15.86
C GLY A 67 -6.48 12.41 15.12
N THR A 68 -5.68 13.45 14.94
CA THR A 68 -4.53 13.41 14.02
C THR A 68 -3.44 12.43 14.45
N ILE A 69 -2.79 11.86 13.43
CA ILE A 69 -1.53 11.15 13.53
C ILE A 69 -0.39 11.90 12.82
N TYR A 70 -0.70 13.04 12.17
CA TYR A 70 0.22 13.86 11.39
C TYR A 70 0.55 15.16 12.14
N PHE A 71 1.82 15.45 12.35
CA PHE A 71 2.29 16.57 13.15
C PHE A 71 3.36 17.37 12.42
N ASN A 72 3.46 18.67 12.75
CA ASN A 72 4.55 19.50 12.28
C ASN A 72 5.87 19.06 12.93
N GLY A 73 6.93 19.00 12.11
CA GLY A 73 8.26 18.67 12.56
C GLY A 73 9.00 19.87 13.18
N PRO A 74 10.25 19.63 13.65
CA PRO A 74 11.07 20.70 14.22
C PRO A 74 11.47 21.77 13.19
N GLY A 75 11.61 21.40 11.91
CA GLY A 75 11.86 22.33 10.81
C GLY A 75 10.57 22.89 10.21
N SER A 76 10.62 24.12 9.67
CA SER A 76 9.45 24.82 9.12
C SER A 76 8.78 24.08 7.96
N ASN A 77 9.55 23.26 7.21
CA ASN A 77 9.08 22.49 6.06
C ASN A 77 9.03 20.99 6.33
N GLU A 78 8.94 20.60 7.58
CA GLU A 78 8.92 19.21 8.02
C GLU A 78 7.59 18.85 8.67
N SER A 79 7.17 17.60 8.44
CA SER A 79 6.07 16.99 9.18
C SER A 79 6.33 15.49 9.30
N TYR A 80 5.68 14.85 10.26
CA TYR A 80 5.82 13.43 10.51
C TYR A 80 4.48 12.77 10.86
N VAL A 81 4.41 11.48 10.61
CA VAL A 81 3.36 10.60 11.12
C VAL A 81 3.90 9.95 12.39
N GLN A 82 3.19 10.12 13.50
CA GLN A 82 3.60 9.66 14.82
C GLN A 82 2.92 8.35 15.20
N ASP A 83 3.69 7.38 15.63
CA ASP A 83 3.19 6.32 16.49
C ASP A 83 2.97 6.89 17.89
N ILE A 84 1.73 7.25 18.17
CA ILE A 84 1.35 7.97 19.38
C ILE A 84 1.54 7.11 20.63
N TYR A 85 1.30 5.81 20.49
CA TYR A 85 1.45 4.88 21.61
C TYR A 85 2.91 4.74 22.05
N ASN A 86 3.84 4.65 21.09
CA ASN A 86 5.27 4.55 21.36
C ASN A 86 5.97 5.91 21.44
N ASN A 87 5.27 6.98 21.13
CA ASN A 87 5.79 8.35 21.08
C ASN A 87 7.04 8.49 20.19
N ASP A 88 6.99 7.85 19.02
CA ASP A 88 8.08 7.84 18.05
C ASP A 88 7.58 8.04 16.61
N VAL A 89 8.52 8.12 15.66
CA VAL A 89 8.27 8.25 14.23
C VAL A 89 8.91 7.05 13.54
N ARG A 90 8.13 6.31 12.77
CA ARG A 90 8.57 5.09 12.08
C ARG A 90 8.61 5.28 10.58
N SER A 91 9.60 4.67 9.91
CA SER A 91 9.71 4.68 8.45
C SER A 91 8.43 4.16 7.78
N GLU A 92 7.82 3.13 8.36
CA GLU A 92 6.53 2.60 7.94
C GLU A 92 5.43 3.67 7.89
N GLY A 93 5.19 4.39 8.98
CA GLY A 93 4.15 5.44 9.01
C GLY A 93 4.44 6.61 8.10
N MET A 94 5.71 6.98 7.99
CA MET A 94 6.15 8.04 7.08
C MET A 94 5.89 7.66 5.62
N SER A 95 6.25 6.45 5.22
CA SER A 95 6.09 5.94 3.86
C SER A 95 4.64 5.72 3.47
N TYR A 96 3.83 5.17 4.38
CA TYR A 96 2.38 5.01 4.18
C TYR A 96 1.69 6.38 4.10
N GLY A 97 2.08 7.33 4.95
CA GLY A 97 1.60 8.71 4.86
C GLY A 97 1.92 9.37 3.51
N MET A 98 3.12 9.14 2.98
CA MET A 98 3.50 9.61 1.64
C MET A 98 2.68 8.92 0.54
N MET A 99 2.44 7.61 0.66
CA MET A 99 1.61 6.89 -0.31
C MET A 99 0.18 7.43 -0.33
N VAL A 100 -0.44 7.66 0.81
CA VAL A 100 -1.77 8.27 0.91
C VAL A 100 -1.75 9.69 0.32
N ALA A 101 -0.74 10.50 0.68
CA ALA A 101 -0.63 11.87 0.19
C ALA A 101 -0.50 11.95 -1.33
N VAL A 102 0.31 11.09 -1.97
CA VAL A 102 0.45 11.11 -3.43
C VAL A 102 -0.83 10.63 -4.13
N GLN A 103 -1.53 9.64 -3.59
CA GLN A 103 -2.79 9.17 -4.17
C GLN A 103 -3.89 10.24 -4.09
N LEU A 104 -3.96 10.98 -2.99
CA LEU A 104 -4.94 12.04 -2.77
C LEU A 104 -4.51 13.42 -3.31
N ASN A 105 -3.37 13.51 -4.02
CA ASN A 105 -2.84 14.75 -4.60
C ASN A 105 -2.43 15.83 -3.58
N HIS A 106 -1.95 15.44 -2.40
CA HIS A 106 -1.45 16.32 -1.35
C HIS A 106 0.08 16.49 -1.42
N GLN A 107 0.56 17.24 -2.42
CA GLN A 107 1.98 17.42 -2.70
C GLN A 107 2.74 18.08 -1.54
N THR A 108 2.13 19.02 -0.83
CA THR A 108 2.76 19.74 0.28
C THR A 108 3.05 18.79 1.44
N GLU A 109 2.05 18.00 1.86
CA GLU A 109 2.20 17.04 2.95
C GLU A 109 3.19 15.95 2.59
N PHE A 110 3.15 15.44 1.37
CA PHE A 110 4.14 14.51 0.83
C PHE A 110 5.57 15.07 0.96
N ALA A 111 5.77 16.29 0.47
CA ALA A 111 7.09 16.93 0.49
C ALA A 111 7.61 17.15 1.91
N ARG A 112 6.74 17.53 2.84
CA ARG A 112 7.10 17.72 4.26
C ARG A 112 7.48 16.42 4.96
N LEU A 113 6.77 15.31 4.65
CA LEU A 113 7.12 13.97 5.15
C LEU A 113 8.48 13.53 4.61
N TRP A 114 8.71 13.64 3.29
CA TRP A 114 9.99 13.27 2.69
C TRP A 114 11.15 14.13 3.19
N THR A 115 10.94 15.42 3.37
CA THR A 115 11.96 16.32 3.94
C THR A 115 12.37 15.86 5.33
N TRP A 116 11.40 15.51 6.18
CA TRP A 116 11.68 14.98 7.51
C TRP A 116 12.50 13.67 7.46
N VAL A 117 12.12 12.74 6.57
CA VAL A 117 12.86 11.47 6.37
C VAL A 117 14.31 11.75 5.97
N LYS A 118 14.54 12.62 4.98
CA LYS A 118 15.88 12.97 4.50
C LYS A 118 16.72 13.67 5.56
N THR A 119 16.10 14.52 6.37
CA THR A 119 16.81 15.29 7.41
C THR A 119 17.20 14.41 8.60
N HIS A 120 16.34 13.47 9.01
CA HIS A 120 16.49 12.77 10.29
C HIS A 120 16.75 11.27 10.14
N MET A 121 16.03 10.55 9.29
CA MET A 121 16.15 9.10 9.17
C MET A 121 17.28 8.65 8.23
N ALA A 122 17.51 9.38 7.12
CA ALA A 122 18.44 8.98 6.07
C ALA A 122 19.90 9.43 6.32
N GLN A 123 20.21 9.96 7.50
CA GLN A 123 21.53 10.52 7.81
C GLN A 123 22.57 9.45 8.15
N GLY A 124 23.72 9.51 7.48
CA GLY A 124 25.00 8.95 7.94
C GLY A 124 25.23 7.45 7.77
N THR A 125 24.23 6.63 7.47
CA THR A 125 24.38 5.16 7.45
C THR A 125 24.22 4.53 6.06
N GLY A 126 23.80 5.31 5.04
CA GLY A 126 23.39 4.75 3.73
C GLY A 126 22.13 3.88 3.81
N GLU A 127 21.39 3.95 4.90
CA GLU A 127 20.09 3.29 5.13
C GLU A 127 19.10 4.32 5.67
N ILE A 128 17.81 4.07 5.54
CA ILE A 128 16.76 4.85 6.22
C ILE A 128 16.49 4.15 7.54
N ARG A 129 16.72 4.85 8.64
CA ARG A 129 16.51 4.28 9.98
C ARG A 129 15.02 4.05 10.22
N TRP A 130 14.69 2.88 10.76
CA TRP A 130 13.30 2.48 10.92
C TRP A 130 12.51 3.31 11.93
N ARG A 131 13.22 3.96 12.90
CA ARG A 131 12.58 4.72 13.98
C ARG A 131 13.45 5.88 14.44
N CYS A 132 12.82 7.03 14.73
CA CYS A 132 13.43 8.18 15.42
C CYS A 132 12.47 8.73 16.49
N GLN A 133 12.98 9.53 17.42
CA GLN A 133 12.12 10.34 18.30
C GLN A 133 11.41 11.43 17.48
N THR A 134 10.32 11.98 18.00
CA THR A 134 9.56 13.06 17.35
C THR A 134 10.36 14.35 17.16
N SER A 135 11.43 14.55 17.92
CA SER A 135 12.42 15.62 17.73
C SER A 135 13.35 15.42 16.53
N GLY A 136 13.30 14.27 15.86
CA GLY A 136 14.23 13.90 14.80
C GLY A 136 15.58 13.38 15.29
N SER A 137 15.74 13.17 16.59
CA SER A 137 16.95 12.61 17.23
C SER A 137 16.74 11.19 17.70
N GLY A 138 17.76 10.56 18.30
CA GLY A 138 17.66 9.24 18.91
C GLY A 138 17.22 8.14 17.95
N CYS A 139 17.64 8.23 16.69
CA CYS A 139 17.23 7.28 15.67
C CYS A 139 17.89 5.92 15.87
N ALA A 140 17.11 4.85 15.83
CA ALA A 140 17.58 3.47 15.89
C ALA A 140 18.33 3.08 14.61
N GLY A 141 19.37 2.27 14.75
CA GLY A 141 20.16 1.79 13.62
C GLY A 141 19.39 0.79 12.73
N GLY A 142 19.77 0.76 11.45
CA GLY A 142 19.16 -0.13 10.45
C GLY A 142 17.81 0.35 9.92
N GLY A 143 17.40 -0.21 8.80
CA GLY A 143 16.10 0.03 8.18
C GLY A 143 15.14 -1.12 8.40
N ALA A 144 13.87 -0.88 8.06
CA ALA A 144 12.79 -1.86 8.00
C ALA A 144 12.20 -1.80 6.58
N PRO A 145 12.46 -2.80 5.73
CA PRO A 145 12.22 -2.74 4.28
C PRO A 145 10.82 -2.32 3.85
N ASP A 146 9.79 -2.62 4.63
CA ASP A 146 8.42 -2.16 4.36
C ASP A 146 8.32 -0.64 4.20
N GLY A 147 9.08 0.10 5.02
CA GLY A 147 9.18 1.55 4.90
C GLY A 147 9.82 1.96 3.58
N GLU A 148 10.98 1.40 3.25
CA GLU A 148 11.71 1.69 2.03
C GLU A 148 10.93 1.32 0.76
N GLU A 149 10.21 0.18 0.78
CA GLU A 149 9.38 -0.26 -0.34
C GLU A 149 8.27 0.74 -0.66
N TYR A 150 7.59 1.22 0.36
CA TYR A 150 6.56 2.26 0.20
C TYR A 150 7.16 3.62 -0.15
N PHE A 151 8.32 4.00 0.39
CA PHE A 151 9.02 5.24 -0.03
C PHE A 151 9.36 5.21 -1.51
N ALA A 152 9.99 4.14 -2.01
CA ALA A 152 10.34 4.00 -3.42
C ALA A 152 9.11 4.14 -4.32
N THR A 153 8.05 3.42 -4.00
CA THR A 153 6.82 3.40 -4.81
C THR A 153 6.09 4.75 -4.75
N ALA A 154 5.99 5.37 -3.57
CA ALA A 154 5.38 6.69 -3.43
C ALA A 154 6.16 7.78 -4.18
N LEU A 155 7.49 7.72 -4.18
CA LEU A 155 8.35 8.64 -4.96
C LEU A 155 8.20 8.43 -6.47
N ILE A 156 8.07 7.17 -6.95
CA ILE A 156 7.76 6.88 -8.34
C ILE A 156 6.41 7.49 -8.72
N PHE A 157 5.38 7.30 -7.90
CA PHE A 157 4.06 7.89 -8.16
C PHE A 157 4.11 9.42 -8.16
N ALA A 158 4.89 10.03 -7.25
CA ALA A 158 5.08 11.46 -7.19
C ALA A 158 5.75 12.01 -8.46
N SER A 159 6.77 11.33 -8.98
CA SER A 159 7.45 11.73 -10.22
C SER A 159 6.50 11.74 -11.43
N HIS A 160 5.59 10.76 -11.50
CA HIS A 160 4.57 10.68 -12.57
C HIS A 160 3.42 11.66 -12.37
N ARG A 161 2.99 11.90 -11.14
CA ARG A 161 1.85 12.77 -10.85
C ARG A 161 2.20 14.25 -10.95
N TRP A 162 3.34 14.64 -10.39
CA TRP A 162 3.71 16.05 -10.24
C TRP A 162 4.92 16.47 -11.08
N GLY A 163 5.75 15.51 -11.51
CA GLY A 163 7.02 15.79 -12.16
C GLY A 163 8.12 16.21 -11.20
N ASP A 164 9.37 16.01 -11.60
CA ASP A 164 10.53 16.34 -10.79
C ASP A 164 10.72 17.84 -10.57
N SER A 165 11.27 18.19 -9.43
CA SER A 165 11.62 19.58 -9.05
C SER A 165 10.42 20.53 -9.04
N THR A 166 9.20 20.01 -8.90
CA THR A 166 7.96 20.78 -8.74
C THR A 166 7.58 20.95 -7.27
N GLY A 167 6.54 21.75 -7.02
CA GLY A 167 6.03 21.96 -5.67
C GLY A 167 6.98 22.76 -4.75
N PRO A 168 6.65 22.87 -3.45
CA PRO A 168 7.34 23.78 -2.53
C PRO A 168 8.79 23.37 -2.22
N ALA A 169 9.07 22.07 -2.13
CA ALA A 169 10.40 21.57 -1.73
C ALA A 169 11.32 21.25 -2.90
N LYS A 170 10.86 21.40 -4.17
CA LYS A 170 11.65 21.15 -5.39
C LYS A 170 12.34 19.77 -5.40
N ILE A 171 11.66 18.74 -4.93
CA ILE A 171 12.19 17.38 -4.83
C ILE A 171 12.35 16.78 -6.23
N ALA A 172 13.51 16.18 -6.51
CA ALA A 172 13.76 15.37 -7.71
C ALA A 172 13.26 13.93 -7.44
N TYR A 173 11.95 13.73 -7.48
CA TYR A 173 11.29 12.50 -7.06
C TYR A 173 11.85 11.24 -7.74
N SER A 174 12.12 11.31 -9.06
CA SER A 174 12.69 10.18 -9.80
C SER A 174 14.11 9.82 -9.33
N THR A 175 14.92 10.81 -8.97
CA THR A 175 16.28 10.61 -8.43
C THR A 175 16.21 10.00 -7.04
N GLU A 176 15.31 10.50 -6.19
CA GLU A 176 15.11 9.96 -4.85
C GLU A 176 14.56 8.53 -4.90
N ALA A 177 13.63 8.23 -5.80
CA ALA A 177 13.13 6.87 -6.01
C ALA A 177 14.24 5.90 -6.41
N LYS A 178 15.11 6.28 -7.36
CA LYS A 178 16.26 5.46 -7.78
C LYS A 178 17.21 5.17 -6.63
N TRP A 179 17.51 6.19 -5.82
CA TRP A 179 18.34 6.01 -4.64
C TRP A 179 17.73 4.97 -3.66
N VAL A 180 16.44 5.07 -3.38
CA VAL A 180 15.77 4.10 -2.48
C VAL A 180 15.72 2.71 -3.10
N LEU A 181 15.46 2.59 -4.42
CA LEU A 181 15.47 1.29 -5.12
C LEU A 181 16.85 0.62 -5.09
N ASP A 182 17.92 1.38 -5.29
CA ASP A 182 19.28 0.85 -5.18
C ASP A 182 19.61 0.39 -3.75
N LEU A 183 19.16 1.14 -2.75
CA LEU A 183 19.27 0.75 -1.34
C LEU A 183 18.55 -0.57 -1.08
N ILE A 184 17.27 -0.68 -1.48
CA ILE A 184 16.45 -1.89 -1.30
C ILE A 184 17.14 -3.09 -1.98
N ARG A 185 17.47 -2.97 -3.25
CA ARG A 185 18.07 -4.04 -4.05
C ARG A 185 19.37 -4.56 -3.44
N THR A 186 20.25 -3.65 -2.99
CA THR A 186 21.58 -4.02 -2.51
C THR A 186 21.62 -4.46 -1.05
N LYS A 187 20.73 -3.95 -0.20
CA LYS A 187 20.75 -4.22 1.25
C LYS A 187 19.70 -5.24 1.68
N TYR A 188 18.48 -5.13 1.13
CA TYR A 188 17.33 -5.84 1.66
C TYR A 188 16.84 -6.99 0.81
N PHE A 189 17.26 -7.11 -0.45
CA PHE A 189 16.96 -8.31 -1.24
C PHE A 189 18.06 -9.37 -1.11
N ASN A 190 17.61 -10.62 -1.05
CA ASN A 190 18.49 -11.76 -1.20
C ASN A 190 18.62 -12.11 -2.69
N SER A 191 19.83 -12.04 -3.23
CA SER A 191 20.08 -12.23 -4.67
C SER A 191 19.86 -13.67 -5.15
N GLN A 192 19.92 -14.67 -4.26
CA GLN A 192 19.68 -16.07 -4.61
C GLN A 192 18.19 -16.42 -4.70
N TYR A 193 17.39 -15.84 -3.78
CA TYR A 193 15.96 -16.13 -3.66
C TYR A 193 15.07 -15.06 -4.27
N HIS A 194 15.62 -13.89 -4.62
CA HIS A 194 14.87 -12.71 -5.08
C HIS A 194 13.74 -12.30 -4.12
N LEU A 195 13.97 -12.48 -2.82
CA LEU A 195 13.03 -12.17 -1.75
C LEU A 195 13.57 -11.06 -0.85
N VAL A 196 12.67 -10.22 -0.37
CA VAL A 196 12.97 -9.19 0.63
C VAL A 196 13.31 -9.85 1.97
N LYS A 197 14.37 -9.37 2.62
CA LYS A 197 14.79 -9.78 3.96
C LYS A 197 14.01 -8.99 5.02
N PHE A 198 13.82 -9.57 6.19
CA PHE A 198 13.22 -8.86 7.33
C PHE A 198 14.02 -7.60 7.72
N VAL A 199 15.34 -7.70 7.78
CA VAL A 199 16.30 -6.60 7.93
C VAL A 199 17.55 -6.94 7.12
N SER A 200 18.43 -5.98 6.88
CA SER A 200 19.62 -6.16 6.01
C SER A 200 20.49 -7.38 6.40
N SER A 201 20.60 -7.70 7.69
CA SER A 201 21.37 -8.83 8.21
C SER A 201 20.58 -10.15 8.34
N SER A 202 19.28 -10.16 8.06
CA SER A 202 18.42 -11.34 8.25
C SER A 202 18.49 -12.31 7.07
N ASN A 203 18.26 -13.60 7.39
CA ASN A 203 17.94 -14.62 6.39
C ASN A 203 16.47 -15.06 6.44
N ASN A 204 15.64 -14.33 7.18
CA ASN A 204 14.18 -14.51 7.22
C ASN A 204 13.49 -13.47 6.36
N VAL A 205 12.29 -13.80 5.95
CA VAL A 205 11.30 -12.92 5.29
C VAL A 205 10.18 -12.64 6.29
N ASP A 206 9.75 -11.39 6.38
CA ASP A 206 8.41 -11.08 6.86
C ASP A 206 7.47 -11.12 5.65
N PRO A 207 6.48 -12.02 5.59
CA PRO A 207 5.59 -12.10 4.43
C PRO A 207 4.79 -10.83 4.17
N SER A 208 4.58 -9.99 5.18
CA SER A 208 3.91 -8.71 5.02
C SER A 208 4.75 -7.66 4.29
N TYR A 209 6.05 -7.91 4.10
CA TYR A 209 6.95 -7.10 3.28
C TYR A 209 6.99 -7.56 1.81
N VAL A 210 6.41 -8.72 1.48
CA VAL A 210 6.39 -9.22 0.10
C VAL A 210 5.34 -8.48 -0.71
N LEU A 211 5.78 -7.62 -1.63
CA LEU A 211 4.96 -6.68 -2.40
C LEU A 211 5.12 -6.86 -3.92
N PRO A 212 4.67 -7.97 -4.52
CA PRO A 212 4.89 -8.25 -5.94
C PRO A 212 4.38 -7.14 -6.87
N ALA A 213 3.27 -6.49 -6.52
CA ALA A 213 2.75 -5.35 -7.27
C ALA A 213 3.74 -4.18 -7.37
N PHE A 214 4.47 -3.89 -6.29
CA PHE A 214 5.49 -2.85 -6.30
C PHE A 214 6.67 -3.25 -7.16
N TYR A 215 7.10 -4.51 -7.11
CA TYR A 215 8.21 -5.02 -7.93
C TYR A 215 7.91 -4.93 -9.42
N GLU A 216 6.66 -5.15 -9.84
CA GLU A 216 6.23 -4.92 -11.23
C GLU A 216 6.31 -3.43 -11.61
N VAL A 217 5.88 -2.53 -10.73
CA VAL A 217 6.02 -1.07 -10.94
C VAL A 217 7.48 -0.68 -11.04
N TRP A 218 8.35 -1.25 -10.19
CA TRP A 218 9.77 -0.95 -10.20
C TRP A 218 10.47 -1.48 -11.44
N ALA A 219 10.05 -2.63 -11.96
CA ALA A 219 10.55 -3.16 -13.24
C ALA A 219 10.31 -2.19 -14.40
N CYS A 220 9.19 -1.46 -14.37
CA CYS A 220 8.88 -0.45 -15.37
C CYS A 220 9.67 0.84 -15.21
N PHE A 221 9.95 1.22 -13.98
CA PHE A 221 10.65 2.47 -13.67
C PHE A 221 12.18 2.33 -13.73
N ASP A 222 12.72 1.29 -13.11
CA ASP A 222 14.15 0.97 -13.04
C ASP A 222 14.52 -0.03 -14.14
N THR A 223 14.50 0.43 -15.37
CA THR A 223 14.69 -0.42 -16.56
C THR A 223 16.06 -1.10 -16.60
N ALA A 224 17.08 -0.55 -15.95
CA ALA A 224 18.40 -1.16 -15.85
C ALA A 224 18.39 -2.45 -15.00
N ASN A 225 17.48 -2.57 -14.05
CA ASN A 225 17.32 -3.71 -13.16
C ASN A 225 15.96 -4.41 -13.35
N ALA A 226 15.28 -4.19 -14.48
CA ALA A 226 13.92 -4.70 -14.72
C ALA A 226 13.80 -6.22 -14.52
N ALA A 227 14.77 -7.00 -15.04
CA ALA A 227 14.78 -8.45 -14.88
C ALA A 227 14.83 -8.88 -13.41
N PHE A 228 15.65 -8.21 -12.59
CA PHE A 228 15.73 -8.47 -11.15
C PHE A 228 14.38 -8.26 -10.46
N TRP A 229 13.68 -7.16 -10.78
CA TRP A 229 12.40 -6.85 -10.18
C TRP A 229 11.28 -7.79 -10.65
N GLN A 230 11.28 -8.23 -11.92
CA GLN A 230 10.36 -9.24 -12.45
C GLN A 230 10.56 -10.61 -11.79
N GLU A 231 11.81 -11.02 -11.62
CA GLU A 231 12.16 -12.25 -10.88
C GLU A 231 11.71 -12.15 -9.42
N SER A 232 11.88 -10.98 -8.78
CA SER A 232 11.42 -10.74 -7.40
C SER A 232 9.89 -10.80 -7.28
N ALA A 233 9.15 -10.26 -8.25
CA ALA A 233 7.69 -10.37 -8.27
C ALA A 233 7.25 -11.84 -8.39
N THR A 234 7.89 -12.60 -9.27
CA THR A 234 7.62 -14.03 -9.47
C THR A 234 7.95 -14.84 -8.21
N ALA A 235 9.13 -14.61 -7.63
CA ALA A 235 9.56 -15.28 -6.40
C ALA A 235 8.65 -14.94 -5.22
N GLY A 236 8.26 -13.68 -5.10
CA GLY A 236 7.33 -13.22 -4.06
C GLY A 236 5.98 -13.93 -4.12
N ARG A 237 5.36 -14.02 -5.30
CA ARG A 237 4.11 -14.79 -5.50
C ARG A 237 4.27 -16.26 -5.12
N ALA A 238 5.33 -16.90 -5.61
CA ALA A 238 5.61 -18.31 -5.29
C ALA A 238 5.89 -18.53 -3.79
N TYR A 239 6.52 -17.57 -3.13
CA TYR A 239 6.77 -17.60 -1.69
C TYR A 239 5.46 -17.51 -0.90
N MET A 240 4.59 -16.55 -1.24
CA MET A 240 3.32 -16.36 -0.57
C MET A 240 2.41 -17.59 -0.65
N GLN A 241 2.39 -18.30 -1.78
CA GLN A 241 1.64 -19.55 -1.92
C GLN A 241 2.09 -20.65 -0.93
N LYS A 242 3.35 -20.63 -0.52
CA LYS A 242 3.95 -21.65 0.37
C LYS A 242 3.88 -21.27 1.84
N VAL A 243 3.96 -19.97 2.16
CA VAL A 243 4.17 -19.51 3.53
C VAL A 243 2.88 -19.32 4.31
N VAL A 244 1.74 -19.05 3.63
CA VAL A 244 0.44 -18.88 4.30
C VAL A 244 -0.08 -20.22 4.84
N ASP A 245 -0.74 -20.19 5.97
CA ASP A 245 -1.36 -21.37 6.57
C ASP A 245 -2.63 -21.84 5.82
N SER A 246 -3.28 -22.88 6.35
CA SER A 246 -4.51 -23.44 5.77
C SER A 246 -5.68 -22.44 5.74
N ASN A 247 -5.64 -21.36 6.51
CA ASN A 247 -6.63 -20.30 6.53
C ASN A 247 -6.25 -19.09 5.65
N GLY A 248 -5.05 -19.11 5.07
CA GLY A 248 -4.49 -17.97 4.33
C GLY A 248 -3.83 -16.90 5.23
N VAL A 249 -3.56 -17.22 6.50
CA VAL A 249 -2.90 -16.31 7.43
C VAL A 249 -1.39 -16.37 7.24
N CYS A 250 -0.75 -15.22 7.11
CA CYS A 250 0.70 -15.12 7.06
C CYS A 250 1.31 -15.29 8.45
N PRO A 251 2.45 -16.00 8.57
CA PRO A 251 3.26 -15.91 9.78
C PRO A 251 3.91 -14.53 9.92
N TYR A 252 4.43 -14.22 11.11
CA TYR A 252 5.26 -13.02 11.31
C TYR A 252 6.54 -13.08 10.49
N GLN A 253 7.27 -14.18 10.58
CA GLN A 253 8.47 -14.45 9.80
C GLN A 253 8.55 -15.92 9.41
N ALA A 254 9.24 -16.20 8.34
CA ALA A 254 9.69 -17.53 7.96
C ALA A 254 11.03 -17.45 7.21
N SER A 255 11.68 -18.61 7.00
CA SER A 255 12.92 -18.66 6.21
C SER A 255 12.67 -18.29 4.74
N MET A 256 13.73 -18.04 3.97
CA MET A 256 13.67 -17.80 2.52
C MET A 256 13.03 -18.97 1.72
N THR A 257 12.95 -20.16 2.31
CA THR A 257 12.30 -21.33 1.71
C THR A 257 10.89 -21.58 2.26
N ALA A 258 10.30 -20.63 2.95
CA ALA A 258 8.99 -20.71 3.59
C ALA A 258 8.88 -21.82 4.65
N THR A 259 9.98 -22.14 5.33
CA THR A 259 10.03 -23.08 6.46
C THR A 259 10.19 -22.34 7.79
N ASN A 260 9.91 -23.03 8.89
CA ASN A 260 10.01 -22.48 10.26
C ASN A 260 9.17 -21.21 10.44
N PRO A 261 7.86 -21.23 10.11
CA PRO A 261 7.01 -20.06 10.27
C PRO A 261 6.81 -19.74 11.76
N GLN A 262 6.96 -18.47 12.12
CA GLN A 262 6.62 -17.95 13.43
C GLN A 262 5.11 -17.66 13.51
N ALA A 263 4.54 -17.58 14.69
CA ALA A 263 3.14 -17.22 14.87
C ALA A 263 2.83 -15.85 14.24
N ALA A 264 1.64 -15.72 13.65
CA ALA A 264 1.18 -14.45 13.11
C ALA A 264 1.12 -13.35 14.20
N ASN A 265 1.43 -12.13 13.81
CA ASN A 265 1.37 -10.93 14.65
C ASN A 265 0.46 -9.84 14.02
N ALA A 266 0.53 -8.62 14.54
CA ALA A 266 -0.24 -7.50 14.00
C ALA A 266 0.12 -7.17 12.55
N ASP A 267 1.39 -7.35 12.13
CA ASP A 267 1.87 -7.02 10.78
C ASP A 267 1.30 -7.96 9.72
N SER A 268 1.00 -9.19 10.10
CA SER A 268 0.44 -10.23 9.21
C SER A 268 -0.86 -9.80 8.51
N VAL A 269 -1.57 -8.83 9.06
CA VAL A 269 -2.82 -8.29 8.47
C VAL A 269 -2.59 -7.61 7.11
N ARG A 270 -1.40 -7.12 6.84
CA ARG A 270 -1.06 -6.46 5.56
C ARG A 270 -1.03 -7.42 4.37
N CYS A 271 -0.78 -8.70 4.61
CA CYS A 271 -0.62 -9.69 3.54
C CYS A 271 -1.84 -9.74 2.61
N VAL A 272 -3.06 -9.66 3.15
CA VAL A 272 -4.26 -9.68 2.30
C VAL A 272 -4.31 -8.48 1.35
N ALA A 273 -3.98 -7.30 1.85
CA ALA A 273 -3.95 -6.10 1.01
C ALA A 273 -2.87 -6.20 -0.08
N ASN A 274 -1.68 -6.70 0.26
CA ASN A 274 -0.58 -6.88 -0.68
C ASN A 274 -0.96 -7.84 -1.82
N LEU A 275 -1.56 -8.99 -1.48
CA LEU A 275 -1.97 -10.01 -2.47
C LEU A 275 -3.16 -9.53 -3.31
N MET A 276 -4.13 -8.86 -2.73
CA MET A 276 -5.28 -8.36 -3.48
C MET A 276 -4.92 -7.19 -4.39
N MET A 277 -4.00 -6.32 -3.97
CA MET A 277 -3.44 -5.27 -4.82
C MET A 277 -2.68 -5.87 -6.01
N ASP A 278 -1.85 -6.89 -5.79
CA ASP A 278 -1.13 -7.56 -6.87
C ASP A 278 -2.08 -8.25 -7.86
N TRP A 279 -3.10 -8.95 -7.35
CA TRP A 279 -4.14 -9.53 -8.19
C TRP A 279 -4.87 -8.46 -9.02
N TYR A 280 -5.33 -7.41 -8.36
CA TYR A 280 -6.12 -6.37 -9.02
C TYR A 280 -5.33 -5.61 -10.10
N LEU A 281 -4.08 -5.26 -9.83
CA LEU A 281 -3.26 -4.46 -10.72
C LEU A 281 -2.65 -5.29 -11.86
N PHE A 282 -2.24 -6.52 -11.60
CA PHE A 282 -1.45 -7.31 -12.56
C PHE A 282 -2.10 -8.64 -12.97
N GLY A 283 -2.86 -9.29 -12.11
CA GLY A 283 -3.59 -10.53 -12.45
C GLY A 283 -2.70 -11.70 -12.84
N LYS A 284 -1.41 -11.68 -12.47
CA LYS A 284 -0.41 -12.67 -12.93
C LYS A 284 -0.44 -13.98 -12.13
N ASP A 285 -1.08 -13.98 -10.95
CA ASP A 285 -1.18 -15.19 -10.11
C ASP A 285 -2.65 -15.51 -9.78
N PRO A 286 -3.32 -16.35 -10.57
CA PRO A 286 -4.70 -16.76 -10.33
C PRO A 286 -4.96 -17.40 -8.96
N TRP A 287 -3.93 -17.98 -8.32
CA TRP A 287 -4.04 -18.52 -6.97
C TRP A 287 -4.54 -17.49 -5.95
N GLN A 288 -4.16 -16.22 -6.12
CA GLN A 288 -4.55 -15.13 -5.25
C GLN A 288 -6.07 -14.94 -5.23
N ARG A 289 -6.73 -15.01 -6.41
CA ARG A 289 -8.18 -14.92 -6.55
C ARG A 289 -8.88 -16.24 -6.23
N ASP A 290 -8.39 -17.34 -6.80
CA ASP A 290 -9.15 -18.60 -6.87
C ASP A 290 -8.98 -19.46 -5.60
N THR A 291 -7.88 -19.26 -4.87
CA THR A 291 -7.56 -20.04 -3.67
C THR A 291 -7.43 -19.17 -2.42
N TYR A 292 -6.58 -18.13 -2.49
CA TYR A 292 -6.26 -17.33 -1.30
C TYR A 292 -7.47 -16.50 -0.83
N ALA A 293 -8.06 -15.71 -1.72
CA ALA A 293 -9.15 -14.80 -1.34
C ALA A 293 -10.36 -15.52 -0.74
N PRO A 294 -10.89 -16.64 -1.30
CA PRO A 294 -11.98 -17.38 -0.68
C PRO A 294 -11.61 -17.99 0.67
N ARG A 295 -10.39 -18.52 0.80
CA ARG A 295 -9.88 -19.13 2.03
C ARG A 295 -9.76 -18.11 3.15
N PHE A 296 -9.02 -17.03 2.91
CA PHE A 296 -8.83 -15.96 3.90
C PHE A 296 -10.14 -15.20 4.17
N GLY A 297 -10.98 -14.98 3.17
CA GLY A 297 -12.29 -14.37 3.32
C GLY A 297 -13.21 -15.16 4.25
N SER A 298 -13.24 -16.48 4.12
CA SER A 298 -13.98 -17.37 5.03
C SER A 298 -13.45 -17.28 6.47
N TYR A 299 -12.13 -17.30 6.64
CA TYR A 299 -11.48 -17.18 7.94
C TYR A 299 -11.73 -15.80 8.60
N SER A 300 -11.63 -14.72 7.85
CA SER A 300 -11.69 -13.35 8.37
C SER A 300 -13.13 -12.83 8.53
N SER A 301 -14.13 -13.47 7.92
CA SER A 301 -15.54 -13.02 7.94
C SER A 301 -16.11 -12.89 9.34
N SER A 302 -15.72 -13.77 10.26
CA SER A 302 -16.13 -13.77 11.67
C SER A 302 -15.20 -12.96 12.59
N ARG A 303 -14.09 -12.42 12.04
CA ARG A 303 -13.01 -11.77 12.80
C ARG A 303 -12.89 -10.33 12.36
N ASN A 304 -13.40 -9.41 13.15
CA ASN A 304 -13.29 -7.99 12.82
C ASN A 304 -12.61 -7.23 13.94
N ASN A 305 -11.46 -6.65 13.65
CA ASN A 305 -10.51 -6.36 14.67
C ASN A 305 -9.85 -4.97 14.53
N GLY A 306 -10.64 -3.94 14.31
CA GLY A 306 -10.15 -2.57 14.30
C GLY A 306 -9.71 -2.04 12.93
N GLY A 307 -9.29 -0.77 12.90
CA GLY A 307 -9.06 -0.02 11.67
C GLY A 307 -8.08 -0.65 10.69
N ALA A 308 -6.98 -1.22 11.19
CA ALA A 308 -5.96 -1.88 10.37
C ALA A 308 -6.53 -3.09 9.60
N ALA A 309 -7.19 -4.01 10.32
CA ALA A 309 -7.78 -5.21 9.71
C ALA A 309 -8.93 -4.86 8.75
N VAL A 310 -9.73 -3.88 9.10
CA VAL A 310 -10.84 -3.42 8.27
C VAL A 310 -10.34 -2.83 6.96
N GLY A 311 -9.30 -1.98 7.01
CA GLY A 311 -8.66 -1.42 5.83
C GLY A 311 -8.07 -2.49 4.91
N CYS A 312 -7.26 -3.38 5.46
CA CYS A 312 -6.62 -4.45 4.67
C CYS A 312 -7.65 -5.44 4.11
N ASN A 313 -8.63 -5.88 4.90
CA ASN A 313 -9.61 -6.88 4.48
C ASN A 313 -10.59 -6.36 3.41
N SER A 314 -10.83 -5.04 3.33
CA SER A 314 -11.71 -4.48 2.30
C SER A 314 -11.22 -4.78 0.89
N THR A 315 -9.91 -4.96 0.71
CA THR A 315 -9.29 -5.30 -0.58
C THR A 315 -9.73 -6.67 -1.12
N LEU A 316 -10.30 -7.54 -0.29
CA LEU A 316 -10.95 -8.78 -0.75
C LEU A 316 -12.06 -8.51 -1.78
N GLY A 317 -12.63 -7.32 -1.77
CA GLY A 317 -13.58 -6.87 -2.79
C GLY A 317 -13.04 -6.87 -4.21
N PHE A 318 -11.70 -6.87 -4.40
CA PHE A 318 -11.09 -6.98 -5.72
C PHE A 318 -11.08 -8.40 -6.30
N ALA A 319 -11.22 -9.42 -5.47
CA ALA A 319 -11.07 -10.82 -5.87
C ALA A 319 -12.31 -11.67 -5.60
N LEU A 320 -13.03 -11.42 -4.52
CA LEU A 320 -14.23 -12.17 -4.19
C LEU A 320 -15.42 -11.76 -5.07
N PRO A 321 -16.37 -12.69 -5.32
CA PRO A 321 -17.65 -12.34 -5.90
C PRO A 321 -18.34 -11.23 -5.10
N SER A 322 -19.06 -10.33 -5.78
CA SER A 322 -19.71 -9.18 -5.12
C SER A 322 -20.60 -9.58 -3.93
N SER A 323 -21.24 -10.76 -3.97
CA SER A 323 -22.07 -11.27 -2.88
C SER A 323 -21.31 -11.51 -1.57
N SER A 324 -20.03 -11.89 -1.64
CA SER A 324 -19.17 -12.14 -0.47
C SER A 324 -18.17 -11.00 -0.22
N GLY A 325 -17.67 -10.37 -1.27
CA GLY A 325 -16.74 -9.23 -1.18
C GLY A 325 -17.37 -7.99 -0.56
N LYS A 326 -18.67 -7.76 -0.84
CA LYS A 326 -19.44 -6.62 -0.32
C LYS A 326 -19.36 -6.47 1.20
N ALA A 327 -19.44 -7.57 1.93
CA ALA A 327 -19.40 -7.53 3.39
C ALA A 327 -18.09 -6.92 3.94
N PHE A 328 -16.96 -7.11 3.26
CA PHE A 328 -15.68 -6.53 3.67
C PHE A 328 -15.60 -5.04 3.32
N VAL A 329 -16.09 -4.66 2.15
CA VAL A 329 -16.13 -3.25 1.70
C VAL A 329 -17.11 -2.44 2.55
N ASP A 330 -18.32 -2.96 2.82
CA ASP A 330 -19.31 -2.32 3.69
C ASP A 330 -18.80 -2.13 5.12
N ARG A 331 -17.97 -3.06 5.59
CA ARG A 331 -17.37 -2.97 6.92
C ARG A 331 -16.38 -1.81 7.01
N LEU A 332 -15.56 -1.58 5.98
CA LEU A 332 -14.71 -0.40 5.90
C LEU A 332 -15.56 0.88 5.78
N TRP A 333 -16.61 0.83 4.97
CA TRP A 333 -17.53 1.96 4.84
C TRP A 333 -18.16 2.36 6.18
N SER A 334 -18.58 1.37 6.96
CA SER A 334 -19.27 1.59 8.25
C SER A 334 -18.32 1.84 9.42
N ALA A 335 -17.02 1.56 9.24
CA ALA A 335 -16.05 1.76 10.29
C ALA A 335 -15.86 3.24 10.61
N GLY A 336 -15.75 3.56 11.89
CA GLY A 336 -15.33 4.89 12.34
C GLY A 336 -13.89 5.18 11.95
N ILE A 337 -13.60 6.46 11.69
CA ILE A 337 -12.23 6.89 11.42
C ILE A 337 -11.41 6.66 12.69
N PRO A 338 -10.25 5.96 12.61
CA PRO A 338 -9.36 5.78 13.76
C PRO A 338 -8.96 7.12 14.37
N ASN A 339 -8.96 7.20 15.69
CA ASN A 339 -8.67 8.43 16.41
C ASN A 339 -7.35 8.27 17.16
N ARG A 340 -6.34 9.04 16.78
CA ARG A 340 -4.98 8.97 17.36
C ARG A 340 -4.40 7.56 17.37
N ASP A 341 -4.86 6.73 16.47
CA ASP A 341 -4.38 5.38 16.24
C ASP A 341 -3.53 5.39 14.96
N TYR A 342 -2.22 5.36 15.14
CA TYR A 342 -1.23 5.38 14.07
C TYR A 342 -1.44 4.19 13.10
N TRP A 343 -1.38 2.97 13.64
CA TRP A 343 -1.43 1.75 12.85
C TRP A 343 -2.78 1.55 12.15
N GLY A 344 -3.85 1.68 12.94
CA GLY A 344 -5.21 1.63 12.41
C GLY A 344 -5.47 2.74 11.41
N GLY A 345 -4.98 3.95 11.65
CA GLY A 345 -5.22 5.12 10.80
C GLY A 345 -4.57 5.02 9.42
N VAL A 346 -3.29 4.64 9.35
CA VAL A 346 -2.60 4.54 8.05
C VAL A 346 -3.15 3.39 7.21
N LEU A 347 -3.44 2.22 7.80
CA LEU A 347 -3.99 1.09 7.06
C LEU A 347 -5.47 1.28 6.70
N TYR A 348 -6.24 1.99 7.53
CA TYR A 348 -7.58 2.44 7.18
C TYR A 348 -7.56 3.32 5.92
N MET A 349 -6.65 4.30 5.87
CA MET A 349 -6.52 5.19 4.70
C MET A 349 -6.05 4.47 3.45
N LEU A 350 -5.14 3.50 3.57
CA LEU A 350 -4.68 2.69 2.44
C LEU A 350 -5.78 1.75 1.91
N GLY A 351 -6.74 1.38 2.74
CA GLY A 351 -7.88 0.56 2.34
C GLY A 351 -9.01 1.36 1.67
N MET A 352 -8.98 2.68 1.81
CA MET A 352 -9.97 3.60 1.25
C MET A 352 -9.70 3.94 -0.22
#